data_7d4223ed2340ba3b070dea902fd9f08f
#
_entry.id   7d4223ed2340ba3b070dea902fd9f08f
#
_cell.length_a   1.000
_cell.length_b   1.000
_cell.length_c   1.000
_cell.angle_alpha   90.00
_cell.angle_beta   90.00
_cell.angle_gamma   90.00
#
_symmetry.space_group_name_H-M   'P 1'
#
loop_
_entity.id
_entity.type
_entity.pdbx_description
1 polymer ?
#
loop_
_entity_poly.entity_id
_entity_poly.type
_entity_poly.pdbx_seq_one_letter_code
_entity_poly.pdbx_strand_id
1 'polypeptide(L)'
;DKELWNALGKNPIALLDQLSYEQYLKLEKNDKFLRQLDRVAESFNEYMEEKKGRKGASIAYFCMEYGLDASLKIYSGGLGILAGDYLKESSDLNVNMTGIGLLYRFGYFNQKLSGYGDQIADYQPQDFMKIPAVPVRDSEDKWVTISVAFPGRNIYARLWRVDVGRTELYLLDTDFDANLPEDRQVT
;
A
#
# COMPACT_ATOMS: atom_id res chain seq x y z
N ASP A 1 21.21 -8.39 2.66
CA ASP A 1 21.28 -8.86 4.06
C ASP A 1 19.94 -9.46 4.49
N LYS A 2 19.91 -10.79 4.73
CA LYS A 2 18.67 -11.50 5.05
C LYS A 2 18.15 -11.18 6.47
N GLU A 3 19.06 -10.90 7.39
CA GLU A 3 18.70 -10.57 8.78
C GLU A 3 18.06 -9.20 8.83
N LEU A 4 18.66 -8.22 8.18
CA LEU A 4 18.08 -6.87 8.06
C LEU A 4 16.73 -6.89 7.35
N TRP A 5 16.60 -7.67 6.26
CA TRP A 5 15.33 -7.86 5.56
C TRP A 5 14.21 -8.37 6.48
N ASN A 6 14.53 -9.39 7.30
CA ASN A 6 13.56 -9.95 8.25
C ASN A 6 13.26 -8.98 9.40
N ALA A 7 14.27 -8.29 9.93
CA ALA A 7 14.11 -7.31 11.01
C ALA A 7 13.22 -6.13 10.60
N LEU A 8 13.24 -5.74 9.32
CA LEU A 8 12.42 -4.69 8.74
C LEU A 8 11.03 -5.18 8.27
N GLY A 9 10.61 -6.37 8.66
CA GLY A 9 9.31 -6.93 8.30
C GLY A 9 9.16 -7.16 6.80
N LYS A 10 10.26 -7.41 6.09
CA LYS A 10 10.32 -7.60 4.63
C LYS A 10 9.86 -6.38 3.81
N ASN A 11 9.97 -5.19 4.38
CA ASN A 11 9.61 -3.93 3.71
C ASN A 11 10.76 -3.43 2.83
N PRO A 12 10.61 -3.40 1.48
CA PRO A 12 11.68 -2.98 0.58
C PRO A 12 12.02 -1.49 0.69
N ILE A 13 11.04 -0.63 0.99
CA ILE A 13 11.24 0.81 1.16
C ILE A 13 12.11 1.04 2.40
N ALA A 14 11.72 0.44 3.53
CA ALA A 14 12.51 0.53 4.76
C ALA A 14 13.92 -0.08 4.60
N LEU A 15 14.07 -1.13 3.78
CA LEU A 15 15.40 -1.71 3.48
C LEU A 15 16.27 -0.71 2.72
N LEU A 16 15.74 -0.05 1.69
CA LEU A 16 16.50 0.92 0.91
C LEU A 16 16.91 2.12 1.77
N ASP A 17 16.03 2.61 2.65
CA ASP A 17 16.33 3.71 3.58
C ASP A 17 17.45 3.38 4.59
N GLN A 18 17.63 2.09 4.91
CA GLN A 18 18.66 1.63 5.86
C GLN A 18 20.03 1.36 5.20
N LEU A 19 20.11 1.35 3.87
CA LEU A 19 21.39 1.14 3.20
C LEU A 19 22.28 2.36 3.36
N SER A 20 23.54 2.09 3.80
CA SER A 20 24.56 3.13 3.82
C SER A 20 25.07 3.45 2.43
N TYR A 21 25.65 4.65 2.26
CA TYR A 21 26.29 5.05 1.00
C TYR A 21 27.36 4.04 0.53
N GLU A 22 28.14 3.49 1.45
CA GLU A 22 29.16 2.47 1.12
C GLU A 22 28.53 1.18 0.59
N GLN A 23 27.35 0.79 1.10
CA GLN A 23 26.61 -0.37 0.60
C GLN A 23 26.09 -0.12 -0.82
N TYR A 24 25.59 1.07 -1.12
CA TYR A 24 25.21 1.46 -2.48
C TYR A 24 26.41 1.39 -3.44
N LEU A 25 27.56 1.93 -3.07
CA LEU A 25 28.78 1.86 -3.89
C LEU A 25 29.25 0.41 -4.15
N LYS A 26 29.04 -0.50 -3.19
CA LYS A 26 29.34 -1.92 -3.39
C LYS A 26 28.38 -2.58 -4.37
N LEU A 27 27.09 -2.23 -4.34
CA LEU A 27 26.09 -2.72 -5.28
C LEU A 27 26.37 -2.20 -6.69
N GLU A 28 26.72 -0.91 -6.85
CA GLU A 28 27.07 -0.28 -8.12
C GLU A 28 28.25 -0.96 -8.82
N LYS A 29 29.19 -1.51 -8.04
CA LYS A 29 30.38 -2.22 -8.57
C LYS A 29 30.17 -3.72 -8.73
N ASN A 30 28.95 -4.22 -8.46
CA ASN A 30 28.66 -5.65 -8.53
C ASN A 30 27.94 -6.00 -9.85
N ASP A 31 28.73 -6.34 -10.88
CA ASP A 31 28.19 -6.70 -12.20
C ASP A 31 27.15 -7.80 -12.20
N LYS A 32 27.25 -8.78 -11.28
CA LYS A 32 26.24 -9.84 -11.19
C LYS A 32 24.90 -9.28 -10.68
N PHE A 33 24.96 -8.40 -9.71
CA PHE A 33 23.78 -7.71 -9.19
C PHE A 33 23.14 -6.81 -10.26
N LEU A 34 23.95 -5.99 -10.95
CA LEU A 34 23.46 -5.09 -11.98
C LEU A 34 22.80 -5.84 -13.13
N ARG A 35 23.42 -6.90 -13.66
CA ARG A 35 22.79 -7.74 -14.70
C ARG A 35 21.47 -8.36 -14.25
N GLN A 36 21.33 -8.72 -12.97
CA GLN A 36 20.09 -9.25 -12.45
C GLN A 36 19.03 -8.14 -12.31
N LEU A 37 19.44 -6.95 -11.87
CA LEU A 37 18.57 -5.77 -11.76
C LEU A 37 18.04 -5.38 -13.13
N ASP A 38 18.91 -5.27 -14.14
CA ASP A 38 18.51 -4.92 -15.51
C ASP A 38 17.49 -5.91 -16.06
N ARG A 39 17.75 -7.22 -15.93
CA ARG A 39 16.80 -8.25 -16.37
C ARG A 39 15.44 -8.15 -15.70
N VAL A 40 15.41 -7.88 -14.38
CA VAL A 40 14.14 -7.71 -13.63
C VAL A 40 13.44 -6.44 -14.08
N ALA A 41 14.17 -5.34 -14.27
CA ALA A 41 13.64 -4.08 -14.75
C ALA A 41 13.05 -4.19 -16.17
N GLU A 42 13.75 -4.86 -17.08
CA GLU A 42 13.25 -5.14 -18.43
C GLU A 42 11.95 -5.94 -18.39
N SER A 43 11.91 -7.05 -17.66
CA SER A 43 10.72 -7.89 -17.53
C SER A 43 9.54 -7.13 -16.90
N PHE A 44 9.80 -6.27 -15.91
CA PHE A 44 8.77 -5.41 -15.31
C PHE A 44 8.25 -4.37 -16.30
N ASN A 45 9.12 -3.74 -17.07
CA ASN A 45 8.74 -2.75 -18.08
C ASN A 45 7.90 -3.40 -19.19
N GLU A 46 8.27 -4.58 -19.69
CA GLU A 46 7.49 -5.35 -20.64
C GLU A 46 6.09 -5.65 -20.10
N TYR A 47 6.01 -6.14 -18.85
CA TYR A 47 4.74 -6.37 -18.17
C TYR A 47 3.88 -5.10 -18.13
N MET A 48 4.46 -3.95 -17.78
CA MET A 48 3.72 -2.68 -17.65
C MET A 48 3.29 -2.10 -19.00
N GLU A 49 4.04 -2.33 -20.09
CA GLU A 49 3.70 -1.85 -21.44
C GLU A 49 2.34 -2.36 -21.92
N GLU A 50 1.91 -3.56 -21.55
CA GLU A 50 0.62 -4.12 -21.92
C GLU A 50 -0.58 -3.34 -21.34
N LYS A 51 -0.38 -2.49 -20.33
CA LYS A 51 -1.43 -1.61 -19.77
C LYS A 51 -2.10 -0.75 -20.84
N LYS A 52 -1.35 -0.34 -21.86
CA LYS A 52 -1.83 0.52 -22.96
C LYS A 52 -2.93 -0.13 -23.83
N GLY A 53 -3.06 -1.45 -23.79
CA GLY A 53 -4.01 -2.21 -24.61
C GLY A 53 -5.32 -2.58 -23.92
N ARG A 54 -5.62 -2.05 -22.71
CA ARG A 54 -6.82 -2.42 -21.96
C ARG A 54 -8.10 -2.15 -22.73
N LYS A 55 -8.95 -3.16 -22.79
CA LYS A 55 -10.28 -3.14 -23.42
C LYS A 55 -11.35 -3.55 -22.42
N GLY A 56 -12.58 -3.11 -22.61
CA GLY A 56 -13.73 -3.50 -21.82
C GLY A 56 -14.22 -2.39 -20.90
N ALA A 57 -15.23 -2.73 -20.07
CA ALA A 57 -15.80 -1.81 -19.10
C ALA A 57 -14.80 -1.45 -17.99
N SER A 58 -14.85 -0.21 -17.51
CA SER A 58 -14.15 0.18 -16.29
C SER A 58 -14.89 -0.37 -15.09
N ILE A 59 -14.16 -1.07 -14.21
CA ILE A 59 -14.70 -1.72 -13.01
C ILE A 59 -14.12 -1.01 -11.79
N ALA A 60 -14.97 -0.55 -10.88
CA ALA A 60 -14.59 -0.09 -9.55
C ALA A 60 -14.89 -1.19 -8.53
N TYR A 61 -13.86 -1.68 -7.82
CA TYR A 61 -13.98 -2.71 -6.81
C TYR A 61 -13.79 -2.12 -5.41
N PHE A 62 -14.88 -2.05 -4.65
CA PHE A 62 -14.89 -1.51 -3.30
C PHE A 62 -14.71 -2.63 -2.29
N CYS A 63 -13.69 -2.53 -1.47
CA CYS A 63 -13.48 -3.43 -0.33
C CYS A 63 -12.84 -2.66 0.83
N MET A 64 -13.23 -2.99 2.05
CA MET A 64 -12.65 -2.38 3.25
C MET A 64 -11.25 -2.90 3.58
N GLU A 65 -10.82 -4.01 2.98
CA GLU A 65 -9.54 -4.67 3.24
C GLU A 65 -8.88 -5.13 1.94
N TYR A 66 -7.54 -5.00 1.85
CA TYR A 66 -6.74 -5.56 0.76
C TYR A 66 -5.44 -6.15 1.31
N GLY A 67 -5.30 -7.46 1.26
CA GLY A 67 -4.10 -8.20 1.64
C GLY A 67 -3.12 -8.30 0.47
N LEU A 68 -2.30 -7.27 0.27
CA LEU A 68 -1.39 -7.16 -0.88
C LEU A 68 0.05 -7.55 -0.54
N ASP A 69 0.63 -6.92 0.47
CA ASP A 69 2.02 -7.08 0.88
C ASP A 69 2.19 -6.80 2.37
N ALA A 70 3.26 -7.34 2.96
CA ALA A 70 3.59 -7.14 4.37
C ALA A 70 3.92 -5.68 4.73
N SER A 71 4.33 -4.88 3.76
CA SER A 71 4.62 -3.45 3.92
C SER A 71 3.37 -2.56 3.97
N LEU A 72 2.18 -3.11 3.61
CA LEU A 72 0.90 -2.39 3.59
C LEU A 72 -0.13 -3.13 4.46
N LYS A 73 -0.26 -2.71 5.71
CA LYS A 73 -1.07 -3.41 6.72
C LYS A 73 -2.51 -2.89 6.75
N ILE A 74 -3.27 -3.16 5.70
CA ILE A 74 -4.67 -2.73 5.54
C ILE A 74 -5.66 -3.90 5.46
N TYR A 75 -5.33 -5.04 6.03
CA TYR A 75 -6.22 -6.21 6.12
C TYR A 75 -6.02 -6.97 7.43
N SER A 76 -6.99 -7.77 7.80
CA SER A 76 -6.92 -8.63 8.98
C SER A 76 -7.24 -10.09 8.71
N GLY A 77 -8.01 -10.43 7.70
CA GLY A 77 -8.49 -11.79 7.47
C GLY A 77 -8.72 -12.16 6.01
N GLY A 78 -9.53 -13.20 5.81
CA GLY A 78 -9.77 -13.81 4.50
C GLY A 78 -10.42 -12.88 3.48
N LEU A 79 -11.24 -11.92 3.93
CA LEU A 79 -11.81 -10.90 3.05
C LEU A 79 -10.70 -10.11 2.33
N GLY A 80 -9.72 -9.64 3.09
CA GLY A 80 -8.61 -8.87 2.54
C GLY A 80 -7.71 -9.71 1.63
N ILE A 81 -7.47 -10.97 1.98
CA ILE A 81 -6.68 -11.88 1.12
C ILE A 81 -7.39 -12.09 -0.22
N LEU A 82 -8.69 -12.38 -0.22
CA LEU A 82 -9.46 -12.52 -1.46
C LEU A 82 -9.40 -11.24 -2.31
N ALA A 83 -9.63 -10.08 -1.70
CA ALA A 83 -9.61 -8.80 -2.42
C ALA A 83 -8.22 -8.47 -2.97
N GLY A 84 -7.16 -8.75 -2.22
CA GLY A 84 -5.79 -8.55 -2.65
C GLY A 84 -5.40 -9.44 -3.82
N ASP A 85 -5.71 -10.74 -3.74
CA ASP A 85 -5.45 -11.71 -4.81
C ASP A 85 -6.26 -11.37 -6.07
N TYR A 86 -7.52 -10.96 -5.90
CA TYR A 86 -8.38 -10.54 -7.02
C TYR A 86 -7.81 -9.31 -7.73
N LEU A 87 -7.26 -8.34 -6.99
CA LEU A 87 -6.66 -7.15 -7.57
C LEU A 87 -5.35 -7.48 -8.30
N LYS A 88 -4.51 -8.37 -7.75
CA LYS A 88 -3.28 -8.87 -8.39
C LYS A 88 -3.59 -9.61 -9.68
N GLU A 89 -4.53 -10.55 -9.64
CA GLU A 89 -4.95 -11.31 -10.83
C GLU A 89 -5.55 -10.39 -11.90
N SER A 90 -6.32 -9.39 -11.51
CA SER A 90 -6.85 -8.38 -12.43
C SER A 90 -5.72 -7.58 -13.11
N SER A 91 -4.63 -7.35 -12.40
CA SER A 91 -3.41 -6.76 -12.97
C SER A 91 -2.77 -7.68 -13.99
N ASP A 92 -2.60 -8.97 -13.66
CA ASP A 92 -1.95 -9.96 -14.51
C ASP A 92 -2.76 -10.25 -15.79
N LEU A 93 -4.07 -10.26 -15.70
CA LEU A 93 -5.00 -10.40 -16.82
C LEU A 93 -5.29 -9.07 -17.54
N ASN A 94 -4.63 -7.98 -17.16
CA ASN A 94 -4.82 -6.64 -17.73
C ASN A 94 -6.28 -6.16 -17.74
N VAL A 95 -7.07 -6.51 -16.72
CA VAL A 95 -8.46 -6.08 -16.58
C VAL A 95 -8.50 -4.59 -16.24
N ASN A 96 -9.44 -3.85 -16.83
CA ASN A 96 -9.63 -2.43 -16.55
C ASN A 96 -10.37 -2.25 -15.19
N MET A 97 -9.66 -2.51 -14.11
CA MET A 97 -10.18 -2.46 -12.74
C MET A 97 -9.41 -1.45 -11.90
N THR A 98 -10.11 -0.80 -10.99
CA THR A 98 -9.57 0.07 -9.96
C THR A 98 -10.11 -0.38 -8.61
N GLY A 99 -9.22 -0.64 -7.65
CA GLY A 99 -9.59 -0.90 -6.26
C GLY A 99 -9.87 0.39 -5.50
N ILE A 100 -10.83 0.35 -4.56
CA ILE A 100 -11.13 1.46 -3.66
C ILE A 100 -11.25 0.89 -2.25
N GLY A 101 -10.47 1.40 -1.31
CA GLY A 101 -10.42 0.91 0.07
C GLY A 101 -10.14 2.01 1.09
N LEU A 102 -9.80 1.61 2.31
CA LEU A 102 -9.52 2.48 3.43
C LEU A 102 -8.03 2.41 3.79
N LEU A 103 -7.42 3.56 4.08
CA LEU A 103 -6.05 3.62 4.60
C LEU A 103 -6.10 3.64 6.12
N TYR A 104 -6.01 2.47 6.73
CA TYR A 104 -6.00 2.37 8.18
C TYR A 104 -4.70 2.91 8.77
N ARG A 105 -4.79 3.79 9.75
CA ARG A 105 -3.65 4.29 10.51
C ARG A 105 -2.98 3.20 11.32
N PHE A 106 -3.77 2.30 11.87
CA PHE A 106 -3.28 1.15 12.63
C PHE A 106 -3.52 -0.12 11.83
N GLY A 107 -2.45 -0.90 11.61
CA GLY A 107 -2.58 -2.24 11.06
C GLY A 107 -3.23 -3.21 12.05
N TYR A 108 -3.40 -4.47 11.64
CA TYR A 108 -3.85 -5.51 12.56
C TYR A 108 -2.91 -5.62 13.76
N PHE A 109 -3.46 -5.86 14.96
CA PHE A 109 -2.68 -5.88 16.18
C PHE A 109 -1.62 -6.99 16.22
N ASN A 110 -0.53 -6.75 16.93
CA ASN A 110 0.42 -7.77 17.33
C ASN A 110 0.01 -8.36 18.66
N GLN A 111 -0.08 -9.68 18.74
CA GLN A 111 -0.36 -10.35 19.99
C GLN A 111 0.91 -10.41 20.85
N LYS A 112 0.81 -9.88 22.07
CA LYS A 112 1.81 -10.02 23.12
C LYS A 112 1.22 -10.78 24.31
N LEU A 113 2.06 -11.38 25.11
CA LEU A 113 1.66 -11.96 26.39
C LEU A 113 2.22 -11.13 27.54
N SER A 114 1.40 -10.90 28.57
CA SER A 114 1.86 -10.33 29.84
C SER A 114 2.70 -11.34 30.61
N GLY A 115 3.39 -10.90 31.66
CA GLY A 115 4.09 -11.78 32.61
C GLY A 115 3.17 -12.79 33.33
N TYR A 116 1.86 -12.57 33.28
CA TYR A 116 0.84 -13.44 33.89
C TYR A 116 0.13 -14.33 32.85
N GLY A 117 0.50 -14.24 31.57
CA GLY A 117 -0.09 -15.04 30.50
C GLY A 117 -1.32 -14.43 29.83
N ASP A 118 -1.70 -13.19 30.18
CA ASP A 118 -2.82 -12.49 29.55
C ASP A 118 -2.45 -12.01 28.13
N GLN A 119 -3.38 -12.07 27.22
CA GLN A 119 -3.22 -11.52 25.87
C GLN A 119 -3.27 -9.99 25.90
N ILE A 120 -2.27 -9.37 25.27
CA ILE A 120 -2.21 -7.93 25.04
C ILE A 120 -2.28 -7.69 23.55
N ALA A 121 -3.25 -6.90 23.10
CA ALA A 121 -3.34 -6.42 21.72
C ALA A 121 -2.48 -5.15 21.58
N ASP A 122 -1.41 -5.25 20.80
CA ASP A 122 -0.46 -4.14 20.60
C ASP A 122 -0.67 -3.56 19.19
N TYR A 123 -1.29 -2.39 19.12
CA TYR A 123 -1.56 -1.66 17.88
C TYR A 123 -0.42 -0.70 17.57
N GLN A 124 0.25 -0.93 16.46
CA GLN A 124 1.33 -0.08 15.98
C GLN A 124 0.85 0.80 14.83
N PRO A 125 1.04 2.14 14.89
CA PRO A 125 0.70 3.00 13.78
C PRO A 125 1.58 2.70 12.57
N GLN A 126 1.00 2.78 11.38
CA GLN A 126 1.75 2.70 10.14
C GLN A 126 2.49 4.03 9.89
N ASP A 127 3.74 3.92 9.47
CA ASP A 127 4.50 5.06 8.96
C ASP A 127 4.20 5.22 7.46
N PHE A 128 3.37 6.19 7.12
CA PHE A 128 2.92 6.41 5.74
C PHE A 128 4.05 6.84 4.79
N MET A 129 5.22 7.20 5.31
CA MET A 129 6.41 7.43 4.48
C MET A 129 7.13 6.12 4.09
N LYS A 130 6.77 5.00 4.73
CA LYS A 130 7.40 3.68 4.52
C LYS A 130 6.44 2.63 3.97
N ILE A 131 5.27 3.05 3.49
CA ILE A 131 4.33 2.19 2.78
C ILE A 131 4.38 2.48 1.27
N PRO A 132 4.01 1.52 0.41
CA PRO A 132 4.00 1.71 -1.04
C PRO A 132 2.76 2.51 -1.51
N ALA A 133 2.48 3.64 -0.87
CA ALA A 133 1.36 4.52 -1.20
C ALA A 133 1.86 5.95 -1.41
N VAL A 134 1.30 6.63 -2.39
CA VAL A 134 1.63 8.02 -2.71
C VAL A 134 0.38 8.90 -2.63
N PRO A 135 0.48 10.14 -2.12
CA PRO A 135 -0.63 11.09 -2.15
C PRO A 135 -1.10 11.36 -3.57
N VAL A 136 -2.42 11.37 -3.79
CA VAL A 136 -2.99 11.83 -5.06
C VAL A 136 -3.08 13.35 -5.05
N ARG A 137 -2.44 13.99 -6.04
CA ARG A 137 -2.38 15.44 -6.18
C ARG A 137 -3.11 15.87 -7.44
N ASP A 138 -3.72 17.06 -7.39
CA ASP A 138 -4.30 17.70 -8.56
C ASP A 138 -3.23 18.47 -9.38
N SER A 139 -3.66 19.18 -10.42
CA SER A 139 -2.77 19.97 -11.28
C SER A 139 -2.11 21.16 -10.59
N GLU A 140 -2.60 21.56 -9.40
CA GLU A 140 -2.05 22.64 -8.57
C GLU A 140 -1.21 22.09 -7.39
N ASP A 141 -0.88 20.79 -7.41
CA ASP A 141 -0.19 20.06 -6.34
C ASP A 141 -0.93 20.03 -5.01
N LYS A 142 -2.25 20.27 -5.03
CA LYS A 142 -3.10 20.13 -3.85
C LYS A 142 -3.55 18.69 -3.70
N TRP A 143 -3.72 18.27 -2.46
CA TRP A 143 -4.22 16.92 -2.17
C TRP A 143 -5.65 16.74 -2.66
N VAL A 144 -5.88 15.72 -3.48
CA VAL A 144 -7.25 15.38 -3.90
C VAL A 144 -8.03 14.88 -2.70
N THR A 145 -9.14 15.57 -2.41
CA THR A 145 -10.04 15.27 -1.31
C THR A 145 -11.45 15.06 -1.86
N ILE A 146 -12.10 14.02 -1.40
CA ILE A 146 -13.53 13.76 -1.68
C ILE A 146 -14.34 13.97 -0.42
N SER A 147 -15.66 14.15 -0.57
CA SER A 147 -16.59 14.18 0.54
C SER A 147 -17.71 13.17 0.37
N VAL A 148 -18.09 12.53 1.46
CA VAL A 148 -19.19 11.58 1.53
C VAL A 148 -20.24 12.14 2.49
N ALA A 149 -21.49 12.24 2.02
CA ALA A 149 -22.59 12.72 2.84
C ALA A 149 -23.04 11.64 3.85
N PHE A 150 -23.01 12.00 5.12
CA PHE A 150 -23.54 11.22 6.23
C PHE A 150 -24.73 11.99 6.87
N PRO A 151 -25.61 11.32 7.64
CA PRO A 151 -26.68 12.01 8.34
C PRO A 151 -26.13 13.17 9.20
N GLY A 152 -26.55 14.40 8.83
CA GLY A 152 -26.19 15.61 9.56
C GLY A 152 -24.78 16.18 9.33
N ARG A 153 -23.92 15.55 8.54
CA ARG A 153 -22.55 16.03 8.24
C ARG A 153 -21.95 15.41 6.98
N ASN A 154 -20.85 15.97 6.52
CA ASN A 154 -20.00 15.37 5.50
C ASN A 154 -18.71 14.83 6.15
N ILE A 155 -18.27 13.67 5.69
CA ILE A 155 -16.94 13.12 6.00
C ILE A 155 -16.05 13.35 4.79
N TYR A 156 -14.87 13.89 5.02
CA TYR A 156 -13.88 14.15 3.98
C TYR A 156 -12.81 13.07 4.00
N ALA A 157 -12.33 12.66 2.83
CA ALA A 157 -11.24 11.72 2.70
C ALA A 157 -10.21 12.21 1.68
N ARG A 158 -8.94 12.22 2.07
CA ARG A 158 -7.82 12.40 1.17
C ARG A 158 -7.54 11.09 0.43
N LEU A 159 -7.09 11.21 -0.80
CA LEU A 159 -6.79 10.05 -1.62
C LEU A 159 -5.30 9.72 -1.60
N TRP A 160 -4.99 8.45 -1.38
CA TRP A 160 -3.70 7.84 -1.61
C TRP A 160 -3.81 6.81 -2.73
N ARG A 161 -2.75 6.63 -3.50
CA ARG A 161 -2.69 5.62 -4.56
C ARG A 161 -1.60 4.60 -4.25
N VAL A 162 -1.95 3.33 -4.45
CA VAL A 162 -1.04 2.19 -4.45
C VAL A 162 -1.09 1.58 -5.84
N ASP A 163 0.07 1.43 -6.48
CA ASP A 163 0.17 0.76 -7.76
C ASP A 163 0.33 -0.76 -7.52
N VAL A 164 -0.63 -1.53 -8.02
CA VAL A 164 -0.65 -3.00 -7.94
C VAL A 164 -0.44 -3.53 -9.36
N GLY A 165 0.83 -3.51 -9.80
CA GLY A 165 1.18 -3.77 -11.18
C GLY A 165 0.47 -2.80 -12.11
N ARG A 166 -0.34 -3.33 -13.04
CA ARG A 166 -1.11 -2.54 -14.00
C ARG A 166 -2.38 -1.93 -13.41
N THR A 167 -2.84 -2.39 -12.24
CA THR A 167 -4.07 -1.96 -11.56
C THR A 167 -3.75 -0.95 -10.47
N GLU A 168 -4.64 -0.03 -10.21
CA GLU A 168 -4.50 0.99 -9.19
C GLU A 168 -5.46 0.72 -8.02
N LEU A 169 -4.98 0.94 -6.81
CA LEU A 169 -5.80 0.93 -5.59
C LEU A 169 -5.79 2.34 -5.00
N TYR A 170 -6.96 2.95 -4.89
CA TYR A 170 -7.14 4.20 -4.18
C TYR A 170 -7.58 3.93 -2.75
N LEU A 171 -6.86 4.52 -1.81
CA LEU A 171 -7.13 4.40 -0.38
C LEU A 171 -7.62 5.73 0.17
N LEU A 172 -8.70 5.66 0.94
CA LEU A 172 -9.35 6.80 1.58
C LEU A 172 -8.75 6.98 2.97
N ASP A 173 -8.25 8.19 3.26
CA ASP A 173 -7.70 8.61 4.54
C ASP A 173 -8.58 9.71 5.13
N THR A 174 -9.24 9.44 6.26
CA THR A 174 -10.10 10.40 6.96
C THR A 174 -9.39 11.11 8.13
N ASP A 175 -8.16 10.68 8.49
CA ASP A 175 -7.43 11.22 9.64
C ASP A 175 -6.74 12.56 9.33
N PHE A 176 -7.55 13.63 9.17
CA PHE A 176 -7.05 14.99 9.02
C PHE A 176 -8.06 16.06 9.49
N ASP A 177 -7.60 17.31 9.58
CA ASP A 177 -8.27 18.40 10.30
C ASP A 177 -9.62 18.86 9.74
N ALA A 178 -10.00 18.45 8.53
CA ALA A 178 -11.32 18.76 7.98
C ALA A 178 -12.46 17.93 8.62
N ASN A 179 -12.10 16.86 9.33
CA ASN A 179 -13.06 15.97 9.98
C ASN A 179 -13.15 16.19 11.48
N LEU A 180 -14.30 15.84 12.06
CA LEU A 180 -14.47 15.73 13.51
C LEU A 180 -13.57 14.61 14.07
N PRO A 181 -13.16 14.68 15.35
CA PRO A 181 -12.29 13.66 15.95
C PRO A 181 -12.82 12.22 15.81
N GLU A 182 -14.13 12.03 15.96
CA GLU A 182 -14.79 10.73 15.79
C GLU A 182 -14.77 10.22 14.35
N ASP A 183 -14.84 11.11 13.35
CA ASP A 183 -14.81 10.75 11.94
C ASP A 183 -13.39 10.44 11.43
N ARG A 184 -12.35 10.98 12.11
CA ARG A 184 -10.94 10.64 11.84
C ARG A 184 -10.59 9.19 12.20
N GLN A 185 -11.37 8.55 13.05
CA GLN A 185 -11.15 7.18 13.50
C GLN A 185 -11.74 6.13 12.55
N VAL A 186 -12.30 6.54 11.41
CA VAL A 186 -12.80 5.62 10.38
C VAL A 186 -11.64 4.91 9.68
N THR A 187 -10.46 5.56 9.62
CA THR A 187 -9.25 5.01 8.98
C THR A 187 -8.04 4.98 9.91
#